data_e39cd6bcd69325e5a2f5643001356bf2
#
_entry.id   e39cd6bcd69325e5a2f5643001356bf2
#
_cell.length_a   1.000
_cell.length_b   1.000
_cell.length_c   1.000
_cell.angle_alpha   90.00
_cell.angle_beta   90.00
_cell.angle_gamma   90.00
#
_symmetry.space_group_name_H-M   'P 1'
#
loop_
_entity.id
_entity.type
_entity.pdbx_description
1 polymer ?
#
loop_
_entity_poly.entity_id
_entity_poly.type
_entity_poly.pdbx_seq_one_letter_code
_entity_poly.pdbx_strand_id
1 'polypeptide(L)'
;MKYQKILGLVATAGLFLAGCATDTDTQNAWFNDSNAVRISASVGYATTRSNPTATDDAGLKSFYVGDKIGISNSGSSLTYTFDGNNWTPGNSKYLVWDTKNLTFQCWYPADGKNSFEYGYIQEDQSDADKIVKSDYMAAETTPETIPSDKVLTVQLKRKTARLIFKIQRFNDQFTASAKINNLSIVSKATTDVSETATVNITPLQTGEGAIGSTYTALVAPGSIEANIKVSDGGTISDPLVVKTGGLEAGKSYTYNLIVGKKAVTIADVKVADWQSANISEKQETAEEIPPYVTFTADKWHNFYLIGENGYVHSGLEYSVNFGEWKKYTSSSVTFGGKYGNLRLRGTNENGTAESATKYARISITQPGNGNVKCTGDIRTLLNYKNYKNVNTSDARFCYLFKKCDVLTSVPDLPATNLADNCYLHMFEECTSIAEAPKLPAKIMADHCYDYMFRKCTSIEKAPDLPATKLATRCYYGMFSGCTALTEVPDLLVKDLPEGCYQSMFSTCEALVNGPKVSAETIKQYSCYQMFAYCYNLSSVKLLIPSNQMKVSYGVYSCFSDAGTKASTRTLTVKDKAAYDAMIEYYYYPDLWKIGQCTVLDESGNKIE
;
A
#
# COMPACT_ATOMS: atom_id res chain seq x y z
N MET A 1 -32.17 -17.71 10.44
CA MET A 1 -33.11 -18.60 9.71
C MET A 1 -32.35 -19.33 8.62
N LYS A 2 -32.46 -20.63 8.59
CA LYS A 2 -31.69 -21.57 7.75
C LYS A 2 -32.13 -21.46 6.30
N TYR A 3 -31.19 -21.26 5.36
CA TYR A 3 -31.40 -21.50 3.94
C TYR A 3 -30.82 -22.87 3.59
N GLN A 4 -31.70 -23.78 3.22
CA GLN A 4 -31.36 -25.10 2.65
C GLN A 4 -30.93 -24.92 1.18
N LYS A 5 -29.80 -25.55 0.86
CA LYS A 5 -29.35 -25.79 -0.51
C LYS A 5 -30.24 -26.82 -1.17
N ILE A 6 -30.77 -26.50 -2.35
CA ILE A 6 -31.34 -27.52 -3.25
C ILE A 6 -30.45 -27.58 -4.49
N LEU A 7 -29.79 -28.72 -4.66
CA LEU A 7 -29.13 -29.13 -5.90
C LEU A 7 -30.23 -29.50 -6.91
N GLY A 8 -30.24 -28.83 -8.05
CA GLY A 8 -31.10 -29.16 -9.18
C GLY A 8 -30.33 -29.90 -10.26
N LEU A 9 -30.67 -31.14 -10.46
CA LEU A 9 -30.18 -32.03 -11.50
C LEU A 9 -30.77 -31.63 -12.86
N VAL A 10 -29.97 -31.63 -13.89
CA VAL A 10 -30.41 -31.53 -15.28
C VAL A 10 -31.07 -32.86 -15.69
N ALA A 11 -32.30 -32.80 -16.07
CA ALA A 11 -32.94 -33.89 -16.81
C ALA A 11 -33.84 -33.33 -17.90
N THR A 12 -33.46 -33.58 -19.12
CA THR A 12 -34.27 -33.45 -20.32
C THR A 12 -35.33 -34.54 -20.30
N ALA A 13 -36.62 -34.20 -20.25
CA ALA A 13 -37.69 -34.97 -20.87
C ALA A 13 -39.01 -34.19 -20.70
N GLY A 14 -39.67 -33.91 -21.79
CA GLY A 14 -40.99 -33.33 -21.78
C GLY A 14 -42.03 -34.25 -21.23
N LEU A 15 -42.90 -33.72 -20.39
CA LEU A 15 -44.23 -34.31 -20.13
C LEU A 15 -45.22 -33.17 -19.95
N PHE A 16 -46.20 -33.15 -20.83
CA PHE A 16 -47.37 -32.26 -20.72
C PHE A 16 -48.26 -32.77 -19.58
N LEU A 17 -48.59 -31.88 -18.64
CA LEU A 17 -49.77 -32.05 -17.80
C LEU A 17 -50.64 -30.81 -17.90
N ALA A 18 -51.82 -31.04 -18.46
CA ALA A 18 -52.88 -30.04 -18.51
C ALA A 18 -53.44 -29.82 -17.11
N GLY A 19 -53.41 -28.61 -16.63
CA GLY A 19 -54.14 -28.16 -15.42
C GLY A 19 -55.00 -26.94 -15.77
N CYS A 20 -56.29 -27.07 -15.65
CA CYS A 20 -57.28 -26.05 -15.83
C CYS A 20 -57.01 -24.82 -14.93
N ALA A 21 -56.98 -23.64 -15.51
CA ALA A 21 -57.23 -22.39 -14.83
C ALA A 21 -57.93 -21.41 -15.75
N THR A 22 -58.95 -20.85 -15.25
CA THR A 22 -59.85 -19.89 -15.84
C THR A 22 -59.16 -18.57 -16.16
N ASP A 23 -59.52 -18.02 -17.31
CA ASP A 23 -59.41 -16.64 -17.76
C ASP A 23 -58.02 -16.12 -18.15
N THR A 24 -57.75 -16.23 -19.45
CA THR A 24 -57.44 -15.10 -20.38
C THR A 24 -57.17 -15.67 -21.76
N ASP A 25 -58.06 -15.48 -22.69
CA ASP A 25 -58.03 -15.94 -24.11
C ASP A 25 -56.86 -15.41 -24.94
N THR A 26 -56.06 -14.51 -24.42
CA THR A 26 -54.98 -13.81 -25.18
C THR A 26 -53.56 -14.39 -24.95
N GLN A 27 -53.27 -15.01 -23.79
CA GLN A 27 -52.00 -15.72 -23.58
C GLN A 27 -51.95 -17.08 -24.29
N ASN A 28 -53.13 -17.68 -24.55
CA ASN A 28 -53.23 -18.94 -25.26
C ASN A 28 -52.91 -18.88 -26.74
N ALA A 29 -53.11 -17.75 -27.41
CA ALA A 29 -52.88 -17.60 -28.86
C ALA A 29 -51.40 -17.78 -29.23
N TRP A 30 -50.47 -17.13 -28.53
CA TRP A 30 -49.03 -17.27 -28.77
C TRP A 30 -48.54 -18.69 -28.49
N PHE A 31 -49.03 -19.32 -27.43
CA PHE A 31 -48.59 -20.64 -27.03
C PHE A 31 -49.03 -21.73 -28.02
N ASN A 32 -50.17 -21.54 -28.63
CA ASN A 32 -50.79 -22.49 -29.57
C ASN A 32 -50.43 -22.23 -31.03
N ASP A 33 -49.83 -21.07 -31.34
CA ASP A 33 -49.41 -20.76 -32.70
C ASP A 33 -48.11 -21.49 -33.05
N SER A 34 -48.19 -22.47 -33.94
CA SER A 34 -47.03 -23.21 -34.43
C SER A 34 -46.00 -22.38 -35.20
N ASN A 35 -46.34 -21.15 -35.58
CA ASN A 35 -45.44 -20.24 -36.28
C ASN A 35 -44.96 -19.06 -35.43
N ALA A 36 -45.34 -19.00 -34.16
CA ALA A 36 -44.87 -18.00 -33.22
C ALA A 36 -43.35 -18.10 -32.97
N VAL A 37 -42.68 -16.94 -32.89
CA VAL A 37 -41.27 -16.88 -32.50
C VAL A 37 -41.17 -17.11 -31.01
N ARG A 38 -40.45 -18.13 -30.62
CA ARG A 38 -40.08 -18.44 -29.25
C ARG A 38 -38.64 -18.00 -29.03
N ILE A 39 -38.27 -17.61 -27.83
CA ILE A 39 -36.96 -16.97 -27.55
C ILE A 39 -36.16 -17.81 -26.57
N SER A 40 -34.89 -18.04 -26.90
CA SER A 40 -33.85 -18.49 -25.99
C SER A 40 -32.74 -17.44 -26.00
N ALA A 41 -32.60 -16.69 -24.92
CA ALA A 41 -31.60 -15.60 -24.82
C ALA A 41 -30.45 -15.98 -23.87
N SER A 42 -29.24 -15.63 -24.28
CA SER A 42 -28.02 -15.80 -23.48
C SER A 42 -27.14 -14.54 -23.57
N VAL A 43 -26.20 -14.39 -22.63
CA VAL A 43 -25.17 -13.34 -22.67
C VAL A 43 -23.84 -13.98 -23.06
N GLY A 44 -23.24 -13.55 -24.17
CA GLY A 44 -22.05 -14.18 -24.71
C GLY A 44 -22.28 -15.66 -24.99
N TYR A 45 -21.40 -16.55 -24.53
CA TYR A 45 -21.52 -18.00 -24.67
C TYR A 45 -22.25 -18.68 -23.50
N ALA A 46 -22.71 -17.91 -22.50
CA ALA A 46 -23.40 -18.43 -21.33
C ALA A 46 -24.92 -18.20 -21.42
N THR A 47 -25.72 -19.09 -20.85
CA THR A 47 -27.16 -18.91 -20.69
C THR A 47 -27.55 -17.97 -19.56
N THR A 48 -26.56 -17.33 -18.94
CA THR A 48 -26.69 -16.44 -17.78
C THR A 48 -26.07 -15.08 -18.07
N ARG A 49 -26.60 -14.02 -17.50
CA ARG A 49 -25.95 -12.69 -17.53
C ARG A 49 -24.95 -12.55 -16.40
N SER A 50 -23.84 -11.83 -16.61
CA SER A 50 -22.93 -11.48 -15.53
C SER A 50 -23.57 -10.48 -14.58
N ASN A 51 -23.14 -10.53 -13.31
CA ASN A 51 -23.60 -9.60 -12.30
C ASN A 51 -22.86 -8.25 -12.44
N PRO A 52 -23.52 -7.16 -12.82
CA PRO A 52 -22.85 -5.85 -12.94
C PRO A 52 -22.40 -5.28 -11.59
N THR A 53 -22.94 -5.79 -10.48
CA THR A 53 -22.57 -5.33 -9.12
C THR A 53 -21.43 -6.10 -8.51
N ALA A 54 -20.95 -7.20 -9.15
CA ALA A 54 -19.82 -7.96 -8.64
C ALA A 54 -18.55 -7.11 -8.61
N THR A 55 -17.80 -7.22 -7.55
CA THR A 55 -16.49 -6.57 -7.39
C THR A 55 -15.36 -7.34 -8.06
N ASP A 56 -15.64 -8.58 -8.44
CA ASP A 56 -14.81 -9.44 -9.25
C ASP A 56 -15.55 -9.83 -10.55
N ASP A 57 -14.86 -10.50 -11.45
CA ASP A 57 -15.41 -10.87 -12.75
C ASP A 57 -16.19 -12.21 -12.75
N ALA A 58 -16.34 -12.86 -11.59
CA ALA A 58 -16.91 -14.20 -11.46
C ALA A 58 -18.44 -14.22 -11.34
N GLY A 59 -19.11 -13.08 -11.30
CA GLY A 59 -20.53 -12.98 -10.98
C GLY A 59 -21.46 -13.24 -12.14
N LEU A 60 -21.65 -14.48 -12.58
CA LEU A 60 -22.70 -14.86 -13.54
C LEU A 60 -24.04 -15.05 -12.83
N LYS A 61 -25.12 -14.44 -13.38
CA LYS A 61 -26.49 -14.63 -12.93
C LYS A 61 -27.40 -14.95 -14.11
N SER A 62 -28.37 -15.79 -13.86
CA SER A 62 -29.48 -16.05 -14.79
C SER A 62 -30.34 -14.79 -14.97
N PHE A 63 -31.10 -14.70 -16.05
CA PHE A 63 -32.19 -13.76 -16.14
C PHE A 63 -33.20 -13.99 -15.02
N TYR A 64 -33.77 -12.90 -14.52
CA TYR A 64 -34.73 -12.94 -13.42
C TYR A 64 -36.15 -12.85 -13.95
N VAL A 65 -37.10 -13.44 -13.23
CA VAL A 65 -38.53 -13.24 -13.49
C VAL A 65 -38.83 -11.77 -13.53
N GLY A 66 -39.48 -11.32 -14.61
CA GLY A 66 -39.77 -9.91 -14.88
C GLY A 66 -38.74 -9.20 -15.76
N ASP A 67 -37.57 -9.79 -16.04
CA ASP A 67 -36.63 -9.23 -17.02
C ASP A 67 -37.32 -9.08 -18.40
N LYS A 68 -36.98 -8.00 -19.12
CA LYS A 68 -37.60 -7.67 -20.41
C LYS A 68 -36.56 -7.60 -21.52
N ILE A 69 -36.82 -8.30 -22.62
CA ILE A 69 -36.04 -8.23 -23.85
C ILE A 69 -36.90 -7.58 -24.96
N GLY A 70 -36.30 -6.65 -25.68
CA GLY A 70 -36.93 -6.08 -26.89
C GLY A 70 -36.48 -6.84 -28.12
N ILE A 71 -37.40 -7.11 -29.02
CA ILE A 71 -37.12 -7.79 -30.31
C ILE A 71 -37.84 -7.05 -31.43
N SER A 72 -37.10 -6.75 -32.48
CA SER A 72 -37.59 -6.13 -33.68
C SER A 72 -37.36 -7.02 -34.90
N ASN A 73 -38.35 -7.14 -35.73
CA ASN A 73 -38.29 -7.77 -37.06
C ASN A 73 -39.21 -7.03 -38.04
N SER A 74 -38.74 -6.73 -39.25
CA SER A 74 -39.52 -6.08 -40.32
C SER A 74 -40.28 -4.80 -39.89
N GLY A 75 -39.66 -4.00 -38.98
CA GLY A 75 -40.27 -2.75 -38.50
C GLY A 75 -41.30 -2.94 -37.36
N SER A 76 -41.57 -4.17 -36.94
CA SER A 76 -42.35 -4.47 -35.73
C SER A 76 -41.42 -4.68 -34.56
N SER A 77 -41.63 -3.95 -33.46
CA SER A 77 -40.85 -4.05 -32.23
C SER A 77 -41.76 -4.46 -31.06
N LEU A 78 -41.41 -5.52 -30.38
CA LEU A 78 -42.17 -6.06 -29.25
C LEU A 78 -41.28 -6.37 -28.05
N THR A 79 -41.88 -6.33 -26.90
CA THR A 79 -41.19 -6.66 -25.62
C THR A 79 -41.67 -8.03 -25.12
N TYR A 80 -40.72 -8.89 -24.77
CA TYR A 80 -40.95 -10.19 -24.13
C TYR A 80 -40.46 -10.11 -22.71
N THR A 81 -41.20 -10.72 -21.77
CA THR A 81 -40.88 -10.78 -20.34
C THR A 81 -40.52 -12.18 -19.97
N PHE A 82 -39.48 -12.37 -19.16
CA PHE A 82 -39.05 -13.67 -18.66
C PHE A 82 -39.92 -14.08 -17.47
N ASP A 83 -40.57 -15.25 -17.56
CA ASP A 83 -41.46 -15.79 -16.52
C ASP A 83 -40.73 -16.74 -15.54
N GLY A 84 -39.45 -16.98 -15.75
CA GLY A 84 -38.62 -17.94 -15.03
C GLY A 84 -38.25 -19.18 -15.86
N ASN A 85 -39.02 -19.46 -16.91
CA ASN A 85 -38.78 -20.58 -17.84
C ASN A 85 -38.75 -20.10 -19.30
N ASN A 86 -39.65 -19.19 -19.66
CA ASN A 86 -39.87 -18.75 -21.03
C ASN A 86 -39.88 -17.22 -21.14
N TRP A 87 -39.56 -16.71 -22.33
CA TRP A 87 -39.79 -15.34 -22.69
C TRP A 87 -41.19 -15.22 -23.32
N THR A 88 -42.11 -14.58 -22.63
CA THR A 88 -43.52 -14.43 -23.05
C THR A 88 -43.82 -13.03 -23.54
N PRO A 89 -44.58 -12.83 -24.63
CA PRO A 89 -44.93 -11.51 -25.09
C PRO A 89 -45.82 -10.77 -24.07
N GLY A 90 -45.52 -9.48 -23.83
CA GLY A 90 -46.24 -8.65 -22.85
C GLY A 90 -47.66 -8.25 -23.21
N ASN A 91 -48.09 -8.49 -24.44
CA ASN A 91 -49.40 -8.15 -24.99
C ASN A 91 -49.91 -9.29 -25.89
N SER A 92 -51.16 -9.21 -26.35
CA SER A 92 -51.72 -10.15 -27.32
C SER A 92 -51.01 -10.19 -28.68
N LYS A 93 -49.99 -9.35 -28.87
CA LYS A 93 -49.18 -9.30 -30.10
C LYS A 93 -47.85 -10.02 -29.88
N TYR A 94 -47.48 -10.85 -30.81
CA TYR A 94 -46.24 -11.60 -30.84
C TYR A 94 -45.66 -11.67 -32.24
N LEU A 95 -44.34 -11.92 -32.36
CA LEU A 95 -43.68 -12.11 -33.64
C LEU A 95 -43.94 -13.51 -34.17
N VAL A 96 -44.12 -13.60 -35.48
CA VAL A 96 -44.26 -14.85 -36.23
C VAL A 96 -43.11 -15.01 -37.21
N TRP A 97 -42.72 -16.23 -37.49
CA TRP A 97 -41.68 -16.55 -38.45
C TRP A 97 -42.15 -16.18 -39.89
N ASP A 98 -41.33 -15.38 -40.58
CA ASP A 98 -41.52 -15.02 -41.97
C ASP A 98 -40.28 -15.39 -42.79
N THR A 99 -40.43 -16.25 -43.78
CA THR A 99 -39.33 -16.71 -44.66
C THR A 99 -38.70 -15.59 -45.48
N LYS A 100 -39.36 -14.43 -45.60
CA LYS A 100 -38.85 -13.26 -46.33
C LYS A 100 -37.93 -12.41 -45.48
N ASN A 101 -38.03 -12.48 -44.17
CA ASN A 101 -37.17 -11.74 -43.25
C ASN A 101 -36.90 -12.57 -42.01
N LEU A 102 -35.66 -13.07 -41.91
CA LEU A 102 -35.16 -13.83 -40.78
C LEU A 102 -34.23 -13.02 -39.88
N THR A 103 -34.06 -11.72 -40.12
CA THR A 103 -33.20 -10.86 -39.31
C THR A 103 -33.95 -10.29 -38.12
N PHE A 104 -33.47 -10.57 -36.92
CA PHE A 104 -34.02 -10.08 -35.67
C PHE A 104 -32.99 -9.23 -34.93
N GLN A 105 -33.41 -8.04 -34.52
CA GLN A 105 -32.64 -7.13 -33.70
C GLN A 105 -33.15 -7.22 -32.27
N CYS A 106 -32.28 -7.54 -31.35
CA CYS A 106 -32.60 -7.81 -29.95
C CYS A 106 -31.81 -6.91 -29.01
N TRP A 107 -32.44 -6.43 -27.93
CA TRP A 107 -31.78 -5.60 -26.90
C TRP A 107 -32.34 -5.88 -25.52
N TYR A 108 -31.49 -5.65 -24.49
CA TYR A 108 -31.81 -5.78 -23.07
C TYR A 108 -31.11 -4.67 -22.27
N PRO A 109 -31.72 -4.10 -21.23
CA PRO A 109 -33.13 -4.27 -20.83
C PRO A 109 -34.05 -3.48 -21.75
N ALA A 110 -35.26 -4.00 -21.95
CA ALA A 110 -36.32 -3.31 -22.71
C ALA A 110 -37.20 -2.52 -21.74
N ASP A 111 -36.70 -1.43 -21.22
CA ASP A 111 -37.36 -0.57 -20.22
C ASP A 111 -38.13 0.63 -20.82
N GLY A 112 -38.25 0.66 -22.15
CA GLY A 112 -38.95 1.72 -22.90
C GLY A 112 -38.08 2.91 -23.33
N LYS A 113 -36.85 3.03 -22.80
CA LYS A 113 -35.86 4.04 -23.23
C LYS A 113 -34.83 3.45 -24.20
N ASN A 114 -34.38 2.21 -23.92
CA ASN A 114 -33.41 1.53 -24.74
C ASN A 114 -34.02 1.03 -26.08
N SER A 115 -33.21 1.05 -27.11
CA SER A 115 -33.52 0.48 -28.43
C SER A 115 -32.40 -0.47 -28.87
N PHE A 116 -32.50 -1.09 -30.03
CA PHE A 116 -31.39 -1.88 -30.58
C PHE A 116 -30.16 -1.04 -30.89
N GLU A 117 -30.32 0.24 -31.20
CA GLU A 117 -29.23 1.14 -31.63
C GLU A 117 -28.38 1.62 -30.46
N TYR A 118 -29.00 1.93 -29.32
CA TYR A 118 -28.32 2.43 -28.15
C TYR A 118 -29.05 2.14 -26.84
N GLY A 119 -28.29 2.09 -25.73
CA GLY A 119 -28.78 2.00 -24.38
C GLY A 119 -28.42 3.23 -23.55
N TYR A 120 -29.31 3.64 -22.68
CA TYR A 120 -29.12 4.75 -21.75
C TYR A 120 -28.27 4.37 -20.56
N ILE A 121 -27.40 5.28 -20.12
CA ILE A 121 -26.60 5.19 -18.90
C ILE A 121 -27.36 5.93 -17.79
N GLN A 122 -27.67 5.22 -16.71
CA GLN A 122 -28.39 5.79 -15.57
C GLN A 122 -27.45 6.66 -14.70
N GLU A 123 -27.95 7.81 -14.21
CA GLU A 123 -27.23 8.69 -13.29
C GLU A 123 -27.06 8.05 -11.91
N ASP A 124 -28.10 7.45 -11.41
CA ASP A 124 -28.10 6.78 -10.11
C ASP A 124 -27.88 5.28 -10.29
N GLN A 125 -26.65 4.86 -9.96
CA GLN A 125 -26.22 3.45 -9.93
C GLN A 125 -25.78 3.03 -8.52
N SER A 126 -26.31 3.72 -7.48
CA SER A 126 -25.86 3.59 -6.10
C SER A 126 -26.20 2.27 -5.41
N ASP A 127 -27.07 1.46 -5.99
CA ASP A 127 -27.44 0.14 -5.49
C ASP A 127 -27.55 -0.92 -6.61
N ALA A 128 -27.76 -2.18 -6.20
CA ALA A 128 -27.78 -3.32 -7.09
C ALA A 128 -28.94 -3.28 -8.12
N ASP A 129 -30.09 -2.74 -7.74
CA ASP A 129 -31.27 -2.70 -8.63
C ASP A 129 -31.20 -1.55 -9.63
N LYS A 130 -30.49 -0.49 -9.27
CA LYS A 130 -30.29 0.67 -10.13
C LYS A 130 -29.20 0.45 -11.17
N ILE A 131 -28.04 -0.11 -10.76
CA ILE A 131 -26.92 -0.32 -11.68
C ILE A 131 -27.27 -1.25 -12.85
N VAL A 132 -28.08 -2.28 -12.60
CA VAL A 132 -28.49 -3.25 -13.64
C VAL A 132 -29.28 -2.62 -14.79
N LYS A 133 -29.93 -1.46 -14.58
CA LYS A 133 -30.65 -0.74 -15.61
C LYS A 133 -29.72 -0.15 -16.67
N SER A 134 -28.42 -0.02 -16.38
CA SER A 134 -27.38 0.37 -17.32
C SER A 134 -26.66 -0.84 -17.97
N ASP A 135 -27.03 -2.09 -17.65
CA ASP A 135 -26.41 -3.30 -18.26
C ASP A 135 -27.00 -3.55 -19.67
N TYR A 136 -26.74 -2.59 -20.55
CA TYR A 136 -27.27 -2.64 -21.91
C TYR A 136 -26.51 -3.63 -22.78
N MET A 137 -27.31 -4.48 -23.48
CA MET A 137 -26.84 -5.52 -24.39
C MET A 137 -27.67 -5.50 -25.66
N ALA A 138 -27.06 -5.82 -26.80
CA ALA A 138 -27.75 -5.96 -28.04
C ALA A 138 -27.14 -7.06 -28.93
N ALA A 139 -27.95 -7.65 -29.78
CA ALA A 139 -27.53 -8.60 -30.80
C ALA A 139 -28.44 -8.50 -32.04
N GLU A 140 -27.84 -8.68 -33.21
CA GLU A 140 -28.58 -8.99 -34.43
C GLU A 140 -28.38 -10.49 -34.70
N THR A 141 -29.47 -11.17 -35.01
CA THR A 141 -29.49 -12.62 -35.25
C THR A 141 -30.25 -12.92 -36.52
N THR A 142 -29.61 -13.62 -37.45
CA THR A 142 -30.20 -14.00 -38.75
C THR A 142 -30.01 -15.51 -38.95
N PRO A 143 -30.96 -16.36 -38.51
CA PRO A 143 -30.92 -17.78 -38.81
C PRO A 143 -30.96 -18.02 -40.32
N GLU A 144 -30.21 -18.99 -40.81
CA GLU A 144 -30.21 -19.37 -42.25
C GLU A 144 -31.59 -19.86 -42.73
N THR A 145 -32.29 -20.54 -41.82
CA THR A 145 -33.65 -21.08 -42.06
C THR A 145 -34.47 -20.94 -40.79
N ILE A 146 -35.78 -21.04 -40.90
CA ILE A 146 -36.67 -21.11 -39.72
C ILE A 146 -36.33 -22.38 -38.91
N PRO A 147 -35.90 -22.25 -37.62
CA PRO A 147 -35.62 -23.40 -36.80
C PRO A 147 -36.81 -24.36 -36.66
N SER A 148 -36.57 -25.65 -36.68
CA SER A 148 -37.63 -26.68 -36.60
C SER A 148 -38.43 -26.58 -35.30
N ASP A 149 -37.79 -26.21 -34.20
CA ASP A 149 -38.39 -25.99 -32.87
C ASP A 149 -39.02 -24.58 -32.72
N LYS A 150 -38.91 -23.73 -33.75
CA LYS A 150 -39.41 -22.37 -33.74
C LYS A 150 -38.76 -21.44 -32.68
N VAL A 151 -37.56 -21.81 -32.18
CA VAL A 151 -36.86 -21.05 -31.19
C VAL A 151 -35.81 -20.13 -31.85
N LEU A 152 -35.95 -18.84 -31.62
CA LEU A 152 -34.92 -17.85 -31.92
C LEU A 152 -33.86 -17.86 -30.83
N THR A 153 -32.69 -18.34 -31.13
CA THR A 153 -31.54 -18.28 -30.21
C THR A 153 -30.84 -16.94 -30.34
N VAL A 154 -30.83 -16.18 -29.26
CA VAL A 154 -30.25 -14.83 -29.18
C VAL A 154 -29.04 -14.82 -28.26
N GLN A 155 -27.90 -14.42 -28.78
CA GLN A 155 -26.68 -14.22 -28.00
C GLN A 155 -26.41 -12.74 -27.82
N LEU A 156 -26.84 -12.18 -26.70
CA LEU A 156 -26.70 -10.77 -26.40
C LEU A 156 -25.23 -10.43 -26.06
N LYS A 157 -24.75 -9.31 -26.59
CA LYS A 157 -23.41 -8.79 -26.32
C LYS A 157 -23.51 -7.46 -25.59
N ARG A 158 -22.74 -7.29 -24.52
CA ARG A 158 -22.70 -6.03 -23.78
C ARG A 158 -22.16 -4.90 -24.65
N LYS A 159 -22.85 -3.78 -24.60
CA LYS A 159 -22.48 -2.55 -25.26
C LYS A 159 -21.97 -1.49 -24.27
N THR A 160 -22.03 -1.76 -22.98
CA THR A 160 -21.44 -0.98 -21.90
C THR A 160 -20.09 -1.55 -21.48
N ALA A 161 -19.27 -0.75 -20.82
CA ALA A 161 -18.09 -1.18 -20.07
C ALA A 161 -18.39 -1.18 -18.57
N ARG A 162 -17.81 -2.11 -17.81
CA ARG A 162 -17.83 -2.10 -16.35
C ARG A 162 -16.57 -1.40 -15.85
N LEU A 163 -16.75 -0.38 -15.01
CA LEU A 163 -15.68 0.37 -14.37
C LEU A 163 -15.72 0.13 -12.86
N ILE A 164 -14.60 -0.25 -12.28
CA ILE A 164 -14.41 -0.44 -10.85
C ILE A 164 -13.22 0.39 -10.41
N PHE A 165 -13.43 1.36 -9.52
CA PHE A 165 -12.37 2.02 -8.78
C PHE A 165 -12.21 1.37 -7.42
N LYS A 166 -11.00 0.93 -7.09
CA LYS A 166 -10.65 0.35 -5.78
C LYS A 166 -9.66 1.26 -5.08
N ILE A 167 -9.97 1.68 -3.86
CA ILE A 167 -9.07 2.50 -3.06
C ILE A 167 -8.00 1.59 -2.47
N GLN A 168 -6.80 1.62 -3.04
CA GLN A 168 -5.67 0.82 -2.60
C GLN A 168 -5.03 1.42 -1.36
N ARG A 169 -4.83 2.74 -1.36
CA ARG A 169 -4.32 3.50 -0.21
C ARG A 169 -4.56 5.00 -0.36
N PHE A 170 -4.53 5.70 0.77
CA PHE A 170 -4.25 7.12 0.82
C PHE A 170 -2.74 7.33 0.95
N ASN A 171 -2.19 8.40 0.38
CA ASN A 171 -0.78 8.69 0.57
C ASN A 171 -0.50 9.27 1.97
N ASP A 172 0.78 9.39 2.33
CA ASP A 172 1.25 9.80 3.66
C ASP A 172 0.89 11.26 4.05
N GLN A 173 0.24 12.00 3.18
CA GLN A 173 -0.29 13.35 3.46
C GLN A 173 -1.62 13.32 4.20
N PHE A 174 -2.26 12.17 4.28
CA PHE A 174 -3.52 11.95 4.96
C PHE A 174 -3.32 11.29 6.33
N THR A 175 -4.25 11.55 7.24
CA THR A 175 -4.31 10.82 8.51
C THR A 175 -4.94 9.43 8.31
N ALA A 176 -4.88 8.58 9.33
CA ALA A 176 -5.52 7.27 9.31
C ALA A 176 -7.07 7.34 9.18
N SER A 177 -7.66 8.53 9.41
CA SER A 177 -9.10 8.77 9.29
C SER A 177 -9.56 9.16 7.88
N ALA A 178 -8.63 9.25 6.92
CA ALA A 178 -8.96 9.64 5.56
C ALA A 178 -9.89 8.63 4.87
N LYS A 179 -10.91 9.15 4.21
CA LYS A 179 -11.85 8.36 3.43
C LYS A 179 -12.43 9.16 2.28
N ILE A 180 -12.86 8.46 1.24
CA ILE A 180 -13.60 9.07 0.13
C ILE A 180 -14.95 9.56 0.67
N ASN A 181 -15.20 10.84 0.54
CA ASN A 181 -16.46 11.47 0.91
C ASN A 181 -17.50 11.42 -0.21
N ASN A 182 -17.04 11.57 -1.44
CA ASN A 182 -17.86 11.48 -2.64
C ASN A 182 -17.01 11.05 -3.83
N LEU A 183 -17.57 10.20 -4.69
CA LEU A 183 -17.02 9.85 -5.99
C LEU A 183 -18.14 9.87 -7.02
N SER A 184 -17.98 10.67 -8.07
CA SER A 184 -18.88 10.70 -9.22
C SER A 184 -18.11 10.44 -10.51
N ILE A 185 -18.79 9.86 -11.51
CA ILE A 185 -18.19 9.45 -12.76
C ILE A 185 -18.93 10.15 -13.91
N VAL A 186 -18.19 10.82 -14.79
CA VAL A 186 -18.72 11.44 -15.99
C VAL A 186 -18.59 10.46 -17.15
N SER A 187 -19.72 10.07 -17.75
CA SER A 187 -19.83 9.18 -18.91
C SER A 187 -20.66 9.85 -20.00
N LYS A 188 -20.59 9.33 -21.23
CA LYS A 188 -21.63 9.62 -22.23
C LYS A 188 -22.98 9.14 -21.70
N ALA A 189 -24.05 9.83 -22.09
CA ALA A 189 -25.42 9.53 -21.65
C ALA A 189 -25.99 8.26 -22.28
N THR A 190 -25.45 7.84 -23.42
CA THR A 190 -25.86 6.63 -24.13
C THR A 190 -24.64 5.86 -24.67
N THR A 191 -24.87 4.62 -25.11
CA THR A 191 -23.83 3.80 -25.76
C THR A 191 -23.62 4.15 -27.24
N ASP A 192 -24.33 5.13 -27.78
CA ASP A 192 -24.10 5.62 -29.13
C ASP A 192 -22.72 6.27 -29.26
N VAL A 193 -21.98 5.88 -30.27
CA VAL A 193 -20.64 6.44 -30.53
C VAL A 193 -20.68 7.92 -30.88
N SER A 194 -21.79 8.41 -31.46
CA SER A 194 -21.99 9.80 -31.81
C SER A 194 -22.52 10.68 -30.68
N GLU A 195 -22.88 10.07 -29.54
CA GLU A 195 -23.42 10.80 -28.38
C GLU A 195 -22.40 11.82 -27.83
N THR A 196 -22.87 13.04 -27.62
CA THR A 196 -22.09 14.14 -27.04
C THR A 196 -22.55 14.54 -25.65
N ALA A 197 -23.82 14.23 -25.32
CA ALA A 197 -24.34 14.48 -23.99
C ALA A 197 -23.64 13.57 -22.94
N THR A 198 -23.43 14.12 -21.77
CA THR A 198 -22.82 13.42 -20.65
C THR A 198 -23.77 13.28 -19.49
N VAL A 199 -23.52 12.28 -18.68
CA VAL A 199 -24.24 11.98 -17.43
C VAL A 199 -23.25 11.88 -16.28
N ASN A 200 -23.64 12.40 -15.10
CA ASN A 200 -22.91 12.26 -13.85
C ASN A 200 -23.44 11.05 -13.07
N ILE A 201 -22.65 10.01 -12.98
CA ILE A 201 -23.03 8.76 -12.33
C ILE A 201 -22.64 8.79 -10.86
N THR A 202 -23.60 8.46 -9.99
CA THR A 202 -23.35 8.04 -8.61
C THR A 202 -23.14 6.52 -8.64
N PRO A 203 -21.90 6.02 -8.45
CA PRO A 203 -21.59 4.59 -8.59
C PRO A 203 -22.07 3.78 -7.37
N LEU A 204 -22.18 2.46 -7.54
CA LEU A 204 -22.36 1.53 -6.46
C LEU A 204 -21.08 1.51 -5.60
N GLN A 205 -21.22 1.90 -4.34
CA GLN A 205 -20.14 1.87 -3.35
C GLN A 205 -20.23 0.62 -2.49
N THR A 206 -19.08 -0.05 -2.28
CA THR A 206 -18.90 -1.05 -1.22
C THR A 206 -17.84 -0.57 -0.25
N GLY A 207 -18.08 -0.76 1.05
CA GLY A 207 -17.25 -0.20 2.12
C GLY A 207 -17.58 1.27 2.41
N GLU A 208 -16.85 1.87 3.36
CA GLU A 208 -17.14 3.21 3.92
C GLU A 208 -16.26 4.32 3.32
N GLY A 209 -15.68 4.12 2.14
CA GLY A 209 -14.77 5.06 1.52
C GLY A 209 -13.31 4.96 2.00
N ALA A 210 -13.00 4.05 2.94
CA ALA A 210 -11.66 3.77 3.42
C ALA A 210 -10.87 2.88 2.43
N ILE A 211 -9.63 2.56 2.80
CA ILE A 211 -8.81 1.59 2.05
C ILE A 211 -9.59 0.28 1.85
N GLY A 212 -9.57 -0.26 0.65
CA GLY A 212 -10.29 -1.46 0.25
C GLY A 212 -11.70 -1.22 -0.28
N SER A 213 -12.27 -0.02 -0.10
CA SER A 213 -13.58 0.33 -0.69
C SER A 213 -13.53 0.31 -2.21
N THR A 214 -14.64 -0.10 -2.83
CA THR A 214 -14.81 -0.10 -4.29
C THR A 214 -15.99 0.74 -4.73
N TYR A 215 -15.89 1.29 -5.95
CA TYR A 215 -16.91 2.09 -6.61
C TYR A 215 -17.12 1.52 -8.01
N THR A 216 -18.27 0.90 -8.22
CA THR A 216 -18.60 0.20 -9.48
C THR A 216 -19.65 0.97 -10.26
N ALA A 217 -19.42 1.15 -11.57
CA ALA A 217 -20.37 1.74 -12.49
C ALA A 217 -20.38 1.02 -13.84
N LEU A 218 -21.50 1.05 -14.51
CA LEU A 218 -21.64 0.72 -15.93
C LEU A 218 -21.66 2.01 -16.73
N VAL A 219 -20.76 2.12 -17.69
CA VAL A 219 -20.50 3.33 -18.45
C VAL A 219 -20.55 3.07 -19.95
N ALA A 220 -20.80 4.11 -20.73
CA ALA A 220 -20.63 4.03 -22.17
C ALA A 220 -19.15 3.81 -22.53
N PRO A 221 -18.85 3.13 -23.66
CA PRO A 221 -17.49 3.03 -24.16
C PRO A 221 -16.86 4.39 -24.43
N GLY A 222 -15.55 4.52 -24.16
CA GLY A 222 -14.82 5.76 -24.35
C GLY A 222 -14.01 6.17 -23.12
N SER A 223 -13.48 7.38 -23.12
CA SER A 223 -12.75 7.95 -21.99
C SER A 223 -13.71 8.40 -20.89
N ILE A 224 -13.34 8.15 -19.66
CA ILE A 224 -14.13 8.47 -18.47
C ILE A 224 -13.34 9.45 -17.60
N GLU A 225 -14.06 10.37 -16.98
CA GLU A 225 -13.55 11.26 -15.94
C GLU A 225 -14.26 10.96 -14.63
N ALA A 226 -13.51 10.77 -13.54
CA ALA A 226 -14.08 10.64 -12.20
C ALA A 226 -13.64 11.80 -11.31
N ASN A 227 -14.58 12.33 -10.53
CA ASN A 227 -14.36 13.39 -9.56
C ASN A 227 -14.44 12.80 -8.15
N ILE A 228 -13.36 12.93 -7.38
CA ILE A 228 -13.20 12.33 -6.05
C ILE A 228 -13.02 13.42 -5.01
N LYS A 229 -13.83 13.41 -3.94
CA LYS A 229 -13.64 14.24 -2.75
C LYS A 229 -13.24 13.37 -1.58
N VAL A 230 -12.26 13.82 -0.81
CA VAL A 230 -11.74 13.11 0.37
C VAL A 230 -12.07 13.88 1.63
N SER A 231 -12.55 13.18 2.66
CA SER A 231 -12.67 13.70 4.02
C SER A 231 -11.48 13.22 4.85
N ASP A 232 -10.83 14.14 5.58
CA ASP A 232 -9.72 13.85 6.49
C ASP A 232 -9.83 14.76 7.72
N GLY A 233 -10.10 14.18 8.89
CA GLY A 233 -10.27 14.93 10.14
C GLY A 233 -11.39 15.99 10.10
N GLY A 234 -12.47 15.73 9.33
CA GLY A 234 -13.60 16.66 9.17
C GLY A 234 -13.43 17.71 8.06
N THR A 235 -12.25 17.80 7.43
CA THR A 235 -12.00 18.67 6.28
C THR A 235 -12.25 17.90 4.99
N ILE A 236 -13.03 18.48 4.06
CA ILE A 236 -13.29 17.90 2.73
C ILE A 236 -12.38 18.56 1.71
N SER A 237 -11.73 17.74 0.86
CA SER A 237 -10.84 18.23 -0.20
C SER A 237 -11.62 18.93 -1.34
N ASP A 238 -10.91 19.74 -2.13
CA ASP A 238 -11.36 20.06 -3.48
C ASP A 238 -11.49 18.78 -4.32
N PRO A 239 -12.31 18.78 -5.38
CA PRO A 239 -12.42 17.63 -6.27
C PRO A 239 -11.08 17.25 -6.89
N LEU A 240 -10.73 15.98 -6.80
CA LEU A 240 -9.57 15.38 -7.46
C LEU A 240 -10.06 14.65 -8.71
N VAL A 241 -9.45 14.92 -9.85
CA VAL A 241 -9.88 14.37 -11.13
C VAL A 241 -9.02 13.18 -11.52
N VAL A 242 -9.66 12.06 -11.90
CA VAL A 242 -9.04 10.88 -12.51
C VAL A 242 -9.59 10.72 -13.92
N LYS A 243 -8.70 10.60 -14.89
CA LYS A 243 -9.06 10.29 -16.28
C LYS A 243 -8.59 8.90 -16.65
N THR A 244 -9.45 8.11 -17.26
CA THR A 244 -9.09 6.79 -17.78
C THR A 244 -8.78 6.88 -19.28
N GLY A 245 -8.13 5.85 -19.79
CA GLY A 245 -8.05 5.61 -21.24
C GLY A 245 -9.42 5.22 -21.84
N GLY A 246 -9.44 4.93 -23.13
CA GLY A 246 -10.65 4.46 -23.81
C GLY A 246 -11.10 3.10 -23.28
N LEU A 247 -12.33 3.04 -22.77
CA LEU A 247 -12.94 1.80 -22.30
C LEU A 247 -13.71 1.16 -23.46
N GLU A 248 -13.60 -0.16 -23.58
CA GLU A 248 -14.26 -0.95 -24.64
C GLU A 248 -15.54 -1.59 -24.13
N ALA A 249 -16.52 -1.71 -25.03
CA ALA A 249 -17.76 -2.45 -24.75
C ALA A 249 -17.49 -3.91 -24.37
N GLY A 250 -18.19 -4.42 -23.36
CA GLY A 250 -18.07 -5.80 -22.91
C GLY A 250 -16.80 -6.13 -22.13
N LYS A 251 -16.01 -5.13 -21.77
CA LYS A 251 -14.82 -5.27 -20.91
C LYS A 251 -15.10 -4.74 -19.51
N SER A 252 -14.42 -5.31 -18.54
CA SER A 252 -14.40 -4.86 -17.14
C SER A 252 -13.03 -4.32 -16.79
N TYR A 253 -12.99 -3.12 -16.26
CA TYR A 253 -11.78 -2.38 -15.90
C TYR A 253 -11.74 -2.16 -14.40
N THR A 254 -10.75 -2.68 -13.72
CA THR A 254 -10.51 -2.41 -12.29
C THR A 254 -9.28 -1.53 -12.16
N TYR A 255 -9.48 -0.29 -11.72
CA TYR A 255 -8.43 0.69 -11.45
C TYR A 255 -8.13 0.73 -9.96
N ASN A 256 -6.93 0.34 -9.57
CA ASN A 256 -6.45 0.53 -8.20
C ASN A 256 -5.94 1.97 -8.03
N LEU A 257 -6.49 2.70 -7.07
CA LEU A 257 -6.21 4.12 -6.88
C LEU A 257 -5.37 4.37 -5.64
N ILE A 258 -4.34 5.21 -5.80
CA ILE A 258 -3.63 5.87 -4.71
C ILE A 258 -4.12 7.30 -4.65
N VAL A 259 -4.75 7.67 -3.54
CA VAL A 259 -5.36 8.98 -3.36
C VAL A 259 -4.40 9.90 -2.62
N GLY A 260 -4.01 10.99 -3.25
CA GLY A 260 -3.19 12.06 -2.66
C GLY A 260 -4.02 13.33 -2.45
N LYS A 261 -3.51 14.29 -1.69
CA LYS A 261 -4.22 15.56 -1.42
C LYS A 261 -4.35 16.49 -2.64
N LYS A 262 -3.52 16.31 -3.68
CA LYS A 262 -3.56 17.13 -4.91
C LYS A 262 -3.90 16.34 -6.17
N ALA A 263 -3.72 15.04 -6.15
CA ALA A 263 -3.92 14.20 -7.32
C ALA A 263 -4.25 12.77 -6.90
N VAL A 264 -4.97 12.07 -7.76
CA VAL A 264 -5.17 10.62 -7.66
C VAL A 264 -4.30 9.96 -8.71
N THR A 265 -3.57 8.93 -8.30
CA THR A 265 -2.73 8.13 -9.19
C THR A 265 -3.40 6.79 -9.42
N ILE A 266 -3.50 6.38 -10.68
CA ILE A 266 -3.85 5.01 -11.04
C ILE A 266 -2.61 4.15 -10.80
N ALA A 267 -2.69 3.27 -9.84
CA ALA A 267 -1.61 2.37 -9.46
C ALA A 267 -1.40 1.30 -10.52
N ASP A 268 -2.48 0.67 -10.89
CA ASP A 268 -2.56 -0.34 -11.95
C ASP A 268 -3.99 -0.42 -12.48
N VAL A 269 -4.15 -1.08 -13.62
CA VAL A 269 -5.45 -1.38 -14.20
C VAL A 269 -5.50 -2.86 -14.59
N LYS A 270 -6.56 -3.54 -14.20
CA LYS A 270 -6.89 -4.89 -14.66
C LYS A 270 -8.01 -4.80 -15.68
N VAL A 271 -7.84 -5.48 -16.81
CA VAL A 271 -8.86 -5.56 -17.85
C VAL A 271 -9.25 -7.01 -18.04
N ALA A 272 -10.55 -7.30 -17.93
CA ALA A 272 -11.09 -8.64 -18.14
C ALA A 272 -12.21 -8.62 -19.20
N ASP A 273 -12.38 -9.74 -19.91
CA ASP A 273 -13.52 -9.94 -20.78
C ASP A 273 -14.78 -10.20 -19.95
N TRP A 274 -15.73 -9.28 -20.03
CA TRP A 274 -16.96 -9.34 -19.24
C TRP A 274 -18.11 -10.06 -19.98
N GLN A 275 -17.88 -10.50 -21.21
CA GLN A 275 -18.89 -11.15 -22.05
C GLN A 275 -18.91 -12.69 -21.92
N SER A 276 -17.81 -13.30 -21.49
CA SER A 276 -17.68 -14.76 -21.41
C SER A 276 -17.65 -15.28 -19.98
N ALA A 277 -18.17 -16.49 -19.78
CA ALA A 277 -18.08 -17.20 -18.49
C ALA A 277 -16.66 -17.73 -18.20
N ASN A 278 -15.80 -17.81 -19.22
CA ASN A 278 -14.42 -18.23 -19.09
C ASN A 278 -13.52 -17.00 -19.05
N ILE A 279 -13.41 -16.42 -17.88
CA ILE A 279 -12.33 -15.49 -17.58
C ILE A 279 -11.09 -16.35 -17.44
N SER A 280 -10.33 -16.46 -18.52
CA SER A 280 -8.92 -16.80 -18.39
C SER A 280 -8.29 -15.62 -17.66
N GLU A 281 -8.19 -15.74 -16.34
CA GLU A 281 -7.31 -14.91 -15.54
C GLU A 281 -5.90 -15.04 -16.11
N LYS A 282 -5.50 -14.14 -17.01
CA LYS A 282 -4.19 -13.58 -16.87
C LYS A 282 -4.29 -12.74 -15.62
N GLN A 283 -4.10 -13.38 -14.48
CA GLN A 283 -3.61 -12.71 -13.30
C GLN A 283 -2.23 -12.16 -13.64
N GLU A 284 -2.19 -11.03 -14.31
CA GLU A 284 -1.14 -10.09 -14.03
C GLU A 284 -1.46 -9.64 -12.62
N THR A 285 -0.81 -10.28 -11.65
CA THR A 285 -0.78 -9.83 -10.26
C THR A 285 -0.52 -8.34 -10.33
N ALA A 286 -1.45 -7.54 -9.82
CA ALA A 286 -1.27 -6.10 -9.73
C ALA A 286 0.11 -5.88 -9.14
N GLU A 287 1.01 -5.25 -9.89
CA GLU A 287 2.35 -4.96 -9.42
C GLU A 287 2.14 -4.06 -8.21
N GLU A 288 2.40 -4.58 -7.01
CA GLU A 288 2.31 -3.81 -5.78
C GLU A 288 3.22 -2.59 -5.98
N ILE A 289 2.64 -1.38 -5.90
CA ILE A 289 3.48 -0.19 -6.02
C ILE A 289 4.47 -0.23 -4.87
N PRO A 290 5.76 -0.31 -5.18
CA PRO A 290 6.78 -0.33 -4.15
C PRO A 290 6.63 0.91 -3.24
N PRO A 291 6.81 0.78 -1.93
CA PRO A 291 6.81 1.91 -1.02
C PRO A 291 8.10 2.72 -1.22
N TYR A 292 8.13 3.51 -2.29
CA TYR A 292 9.30 4.31 -2.67
C TYR A 292 9.72 5.25 -1.54
N VAL A 293 11.03 5.49 -1.41
CA VAL A 293 11.53 6.55 -0.54
C VAL A 293 10.89 7.87 -0.96
N THR A 294 10.10 8.46 -0.06
CA THR A 294 9.22 9.60 -0.36
C THR A 294 9.44 10.73 0.64
N PHE A 295 9.80 11.90 0.14
CA PHE A 295 9.89 13.14 0.92
C PHE A 295 8.61 13.94 0.75
N THR A 296 8.06 14.43 1.86
CA THR A 296 6.89 15.33 1.86
C THR A 296 7.19 16.56 2.70
N ALA A 297 6.77 17.73 2.22
CA ALA A 297 6.97 18.99 2.92
C ALA A 297 5.88 19.99 2.54
N ASP A 298 5.43 20.80 3.53
CA ASP A 298 4.42 21.85 3.32
C ASP A 298 4.99 23.11 2.67
N LYS A 299 6.30 23.26 2.66
CA LYS A 299 7.04 24.35 2.01
C LYS A 299 7.91 23.83 0.89
N TRP A 300 8.33 24.70 -0.01
CA TRP A 300 9.24 24.36 -1.11
C TRP A 300 10.65 24.10 -0.60
N HIS A 301 11.26 23.00 -1.07
CA HIS A 301 12.62 22.59 -0.79
C HIS A 301 13.33 22.20 -2.08
N ASN A 302 14.65 22.28 -2.06
CA ASN A 302 15.49 21.77 -3.14
C ASN A 302 16.24 20.52 -2.65
N PHE A 303 16.08 19.44 -3.35
CA PHE A 303 16.78 18.18 -3.13
C PHE A 303 18.01 18.08 -4.02
N TYR A 304 19.09 17.63 -3.45
CA TYR A 304 20.34 17.28 -4.13
C TYR A 304 20.82 15.92 -3.62
N LEU A 305 21.39 15.11 -4.52
CA LEU A 305 22.21 13.97 -4.14
C LEU A 305 23.65 14.29 -4.53
N ILE A 306 24.49 14.50 -3.53
CA ILE A 306 25.87 14.96 -3.68
C ILE A 306 26.80 13.77 -3.57
N GLY A 307 27.58 13.49 -4.61
CA GLY A 307 28.65 12.49 -4.57
C GLY A 307 29.89 13.04 -3.89
N GLU A 308 30.37 12.33 -2.87
CA GLU A 308 31.57 12.69 -2.11
C GLU A 308 32.76 11.83 -2.56
N ASN A 309 33.94 12.42 -2.58
CA ASN A 309 35.20 11.76 -2.99
C ASN A 309 35.14 11.05 -4.35
N GLY A 310 34.48 11.69 -5.32
CA GLY A 310 34.38 11.16 -6.68
C GLY A 310 33.35 10.03 -6.84
N TYR A 311 32.44 9.83 -5.89
CA TYR A 311 31.31 8.94 -6.07
C TYR A 311 30.34 9.48 -7.13
N VAL A 312 29.98 8.63 -8.08
CA VAL A 312 28.97 8.94 -9.11
C VAL A 312 27.80 7.99 -8.91
N HIS A 313 26.63 8.51 -8.51
CA HIS A 313 25.43 7.69 -8.37
C HIS A 313 24.95 7.20 -9.75
N SER A 314 24.38 6.02 -9.80
CA SER A 314 23.80 5.42 -11.01
C SER A 314 22.42 4.83 -10.70
N GLY A 315 21.57 4.74 -11.71
CA GLY A 315 20.30 4.04 -11.63
C GLY A 315 19.24 4.71 -10.73
N LEU A 316 19.43 5.97 -10.30
CA LEU A 316 18.45 6.71 -9.51
C LEU A 316 17.45 7.44 -10.43
N GLU A 317 16.18 7.29 -10.13
CA GLU A 317 15.08 8.02 -10.74
C GLU A 317 14.25 8.75 -9.67
N TYR A 318 13.61 9.83 -10.07
CA TYR A 318 12.74 10.62 -9.19
C TYR A 318 11.41 10.96 -9.87
N SER A 319 10.40 11.20 -9.05
CA SER A 319 9.08 11.69 -9.47
C SER A 319 8.62 12.77 -8.49
N VAL A 320 8.18 13.92 -8.98
CA VAL A 320 7.64 15.02 -8.17
C VAL A 320 6.13 15.03 -8.32
N ASN A 321 5.39 15.14 -7.20
CA ASN A 321 3.94 15.23 -7.16
C ASN A 321 3.23 14.10 -7.93
N PHE A 322 3.75 12.87 -7.84
CA PHE A 322 3.28 11.69 -8.57
C PHE A 322 3.34 11.81 -10.09
N GLY A 323 4.11 12.75 -10.63
CA GLY A 323 4.35 12.89 -12.06
C GLY A 323 5.22 11.76 -12.63
N GLU A 324 5.61 11.89 -13.88
CA GLU A 324 6.47 10.93 -14.57
C GLU A 324 7.81 10.71 -13.86
N TRP A 325 8.32 9.48 -13.93
CA TRP A 325 9.65 9.14 -13.46
C TRP A 325 10.71 9.69 -14.39
N LYS A 326 11.66 10.42 -13.81
CA LYS A 326 12.78 11.05 -14.52
C LYS A 326 14.10 10.51 -13.96
N LYS A 327 15.06 10.26 -14.83
CA LYS A 327 16.42 9.92 -14.42
C LYS A 327 17.04 11.09 -13.66
N TYR A 328 17.65 10.82 -12.52
CA TYR A 328 18.36 11.85 -11.76
C TYR A 328 19.72 12.12 -12.42
N THR A 329 20.02 13.39 -12.72
CA THR A 329 21.22 13.84 -13.42
C THR A 329 22.07 14.83 -12.61
N SER A 330 22.05 14.72 -11.27
CA SER A 330 22.81 15.58 -10.34
C SER A 330 22.41 17.06 -10.35
N SER A 331 21.22 17.37 -10.86
CA SER A 331 20.64 18.72 -10.79
C SER A 331 19.70 18.86 -9.58
N SER A 332 19.44 20.12 -9.19
CA SER A 332 18.44 20.43 -8.16
C SER A 332 17.07 19.93 -8.56
N VAL A 333 16.36 19.28 -7.62
CA VAL A 333 14.95 18.92 -7.78
C VAL A 333 14.13 19.65 -6.75
N THR A 334 13.28 20.56 -7.19
CA THR A 334 12.37 21.31 -6.31
C THR A 334 11.12 20.48 -6.01
N PHE A 335 10.76 20.36 -4.74
CA PHE A 335 9.57 19.64 -4.26
C PHE A 335 8.93 20.35 -3.07
N GLY A 336 7.76 19.87 -2.62
CA GLY A 336 7.06 20.43 -1.47
C GLY A 336 5.96 21.41 -1.86
N GLY A 337 5.68 22.38 -0.98
CA GLY A 337 4.48 23.22 -1.04
C GLY A 337 3.25 22.47 -0.53
N LYS A 338 2.10 23.13 -0.42
CA LYS A 338 0.88 22.50 0.13
C LYS A 338 0.64 21.16 -0.56
N TYR A 339 1.00 20.03 0.12
CA TYR A 339 0.86 18.64 -0.35
C TYR A 339 1.87 18.14 -1.41
N GLY A 340 3.00 18.82 -1.57
CA GLY A 340 4.03 18.40 -2.52
C GLY A 340 4.87 17.22 -2.01
N ASN A 341 5.34 16.37 -2.92
CA ASN A 341 6.25 15.27 -2.59
C ASN A 341 7.33 15.07 -3.66
N LEU A 342 8.40 14.39 -3.23
CA LEU A 342 9.45 13.84 -4.08
C LEU A 342 9.57 12.35 -3.77
N ARG A 343 9.44 11.51 -4.78
CA ARG A 343 9.67 10.07 -4.67
C ARG A 343 10.97 9.69 -5.36
N LEU A 344 11.72 8.78 -4.73
CA LEU A 344 12.94 8.21 -5.28
C LEU A 344 12.80 6.70 -5.48
N ARG A 345 13.39 6.17 -6.56
CA ARG A 345 13.57 4.74 -6.80
C ARG A 345 14.90 4.48 -7.49
N GLY A 346 15.43 3.27 -7.34
CA GLY A 346 16.75 2.96 -7.90
C GLY A 346 16.86 1.54 -8.44
N THR A 347 17.98 1.29 -9.10
CA THR A 347 18.39 -0.01 -9.65
C THR A 347 19.84 -0.35 -9.33
N ASN A 348 20.49 0.37 -8.41
CA ASN A 348 21.86 0.10 -7.98
C ASN A 348 21.85 -0.76 -6.72
N GLU A 349 22.03 -2.07 -6.87
CA GLU A 349 21.99 -3.04 -5.76
C GLU A 349 23.11 -2.86 -4.73
N ASN A 350 24.17 -2.11 -5.04
CA ASN A 350 25.21 -1.73 -4.08
C ASN A 350 24.83 -0.54 -3.18
N GLY A 351 23.70 0.12 -3.43
CA GLY A 351 23.23 1.26 -2.65
C GLY A 351 23.78 2.60 -3.13
N THR A 352 24.01 3.50 -2.18
CA THR A 352 24.44 4.89 -2.43
C THR A 352 25.89 5.14 -2.00
N ALA A 353 26.66 4.08 -1.75
CA ALA A 353 28.07 4.19 -1.40
C ALA A 353 28.86 2.99 -1.91
N GLU A 354 30.07 3.22 -2.40
CA GLU A 354 31.06 2.18 -2.73
C GLU A 354 31.86 1.75 -1.48
N SER A 355 32.11 2.69 -0.57
CA SER A 355 32.87 2.47 0.66
C SER A 355 32.51 3.51 1.72
N ALA A 356 33.09 3.38 2.90
CA ALA A 356 32.99 4.37 4.00
C ALA A 356 33.55 5.78 3.62
N THR A 357 34.33 5.88 2.57
CA THR A 357 34.94 7.16 2.12
C THR A 357 34.40 7.65 0.77
N LYS A 358 33.73 6.81 -0.01
CA LYS A 358 33.21 7.16 -1.34
C LYS A 358 31.71 6.85 -1.40
N TYR A 359 30.88 7.89 -1.28
CA TYR A 359 29.44 7.76 -1.05
C TYR A 359 28.66 8.95 -1.60
N ALA A 360 27.33 8.82 -1.66
CA ALA A 360 26.42 9.92 -1.93
C ALA A 360 25.72 10.39 -0.64
N ARG A 361 25.48 11.69 -0.55
CA ARG A 361 24.77 12.34 0.55
C ARG A 361 23.59 13.16 0.03
N ILE A 362 22.43 12.99 0.64
CA ILE A 362 21.26 13.83 0.39
C ILE A 362 21.47 15.18 1.10
N SER A 363 21.22 16.26 0.38
CA SER A 363 21.14 17.61 0.92
C SER A 363 19.79 18.20 0.55
N ILE A 364 19.06 18.66 1.56
CA ILE A 364 17.78 19.34 1.38
C ILE A 364 17.96 20.77 1.87
N THR A 365 17.82 21.71 0.94
CA THR A 365 17.96 23.15 1.22
C THR A 365 16.62 23.84 1.03
N GLN A 366 16.40 24.94 1.77
CA GLN A 366 15.13 25.66 1.74
C GLN A 366 15.32 27.17 1.86
N PRO A 367 14.37 27.98 1.35
CA PRO A 367 14.34 29.43 1.58
C PRO A 367 13.72 29.83 2.92
N GLY A 368 13.43 28.91 3.85
CA GLY A 368 12.81 29.20 5.15
C GLY A 368 12.64 27.93 6.01
N ASN A 369 12.36 28.07 7.32
CA ASN A 369 12.19 26.94 8.22
C ASN A 369 10.99 26.06 7.80
N GLY A 370 11.21 24.78 7.55
CA GLY A 370 10.18 23.81 7.20
C GLY A 370 10.64 22.38 7.43
N ASN A 371 9.73 21.57 7.94
CA ASN A 371 9.99 20.17 8.22
C ASN A 371 9.76 19.33 6.97
N VAL A 372 10.60 18.31 6.82
CA VAL A 372 10.49 17.31 5.75
C VAL A 372 10.26 15.95 6.40
N LYS A 373 9.21 15.24 5.99
CA LYS A 373 9.00 13.84 6.34
C LYS A 373 9.59 12.97 5.25
N CYS A 374 10.31 11.92 5.64
CA CYS A 374 10.73 10.85 4.75
C CYS A 374 10.07 9.54 5.18
N THR A 375 9.53 8.80 4.23
CA THR A 375 8.84 7.51 4.42
C THR A 375 9.24 6.54 3.32
N GLY A 376 8.76 5.30 3.40
CA GLY A 376 8.98 4.27 2.39
C GLY A 376 10.15 3.36 2.74
N ASP A 377 10.35 2.35 1.92
CA ASP A 377 11.36 1.30 2.13
C ASP A 377 12.66 1.64 1.39
N ILE A 378 13.76 1.73 2.13
CA ILE A 378 15.09 2.08 1.57
C ILE A 378 15.53 1.11 0.47
N ARG A 379 15.09 -0.16 0.50
CA ARG A 379 15.43 -1.17 -0.50
C ARG A 379 14.91 -0.83 -1.90
N THR A 380 13.93 0.06 -2.01
CA THR A 380 13.45 0.56 -3.31
C THR A 380 14.49 1.41 -4.05
N LEU A 381 15.54 1.87 -3.36
CA LEU A 381 16.69 2.51 -3.98
C LEU A 381 17.67 1.48 -4.59
N LEU A 382 17.64 0.22 -4.13
CA LEU A 382 18.49 -0.85 -4.64
C LEU A 382 17.89 -1.49 -5.90
N ASN A 383 16.65 -1.95 -5.79
CA ASN A 383 15.92 -2.56 -6.91
C ASN A 383 14.41 -2.41 -6.68
N TYR A 384 13.81 -1.34 -7.20
CA TYR A 384 12.40 -1.05 -6.96
C TYR A 384 11.44 -2.10 -7.52
N LYS A 385 11.84 -2.88 -8.53
CA LYS A 385 11.01 -3.95 -9.12
C LYS A 385 10.96 -5.20 -8.26
N ASN A 386 12.00 -5.47 -7.48
CA ASN A 386 12.10 -6.66 -6.64
C ASN A 386 12.60 -6.33 -5.22
N TYR A 387 12.21 -5.19 -4.68
CA TYR A 387 12.73 -4.66 -3.41
C TYR A 387 12.54 -5.60 -2.23
N LYS A 388 11.49 -6.43 -2.21
CA LYS A 388 11.22 -7.39 -1.13
C LYS A 388 12.28 -8.48 -1.03
N ASN A 389 12.85 -8.87 -2.16
CA ASN A 389 13.81 -9.98 -2.25
C ASN A 389 15.21 -9.51 -2.67
N VAL A 390 15.48 -8.20 -2.68
CA VAL A 390 16.81 -7.68 -3.02
C VAL A 390 17.83 -8.14 -1.96
N ASN A 391 19.00 -8.55 -2.43
CA ASN A 391 20.12 -8.87 -1.54
C ASN A 391 20.69 -7.59 -0.94
N THR A 392 20.77 -7.52 0.38
CA THR A 392 21.28 -6.35 1.11
C THR A 392 22.69 -6.57 1.70
N SER A 393 23.29 -7.75 1.49
CA SER A 393 24.59 -8.10 2.08
C SER A 393 25.77 -7.25 1.58
N ASP A 394 25.60 -6.58 0.43
CA ASP A 394 26.61 -5.69 -0.15
C ASP A 394 26.15 -4.24 -0.26
N ALA A 395 24.87 -3.95 0.10
CA ALA A 395 24.27 -2.63 -0.03
C ALA A 395 24.74 -1.69 1.09
N ARG A 396 25.18 -0.49 0.70
CA ARG A 396 25.66 0.56 1.60
C ARG A 396 24.92 1.86 1.39
N PHE A 397 24.52 2.48 2.52
CA PHE A 397 23.89 3.78 2.59
C PHE A 397 24.65 4.72 3.55
N CYS A 398 25.98 4.57 3.57
CA CYS A 398 26.84 5.38 4.42
C CYS A 398 26.55 6.87 4.21
N TYR A 399 26.38 7.61 5.31
CA TYR A 399 26.21 9.08 5.30
C TYR A 399 24.99 9.60 4.53
N LEU A 400 24.10 8.74 4.03
CA LEU A 400 23.08 9.15 3.05
C LEU A 400 22.24 10.35 3.48
N PHE A 401 21.84 10.44 4.75
CA PHE A 401 21.04 11.55 5.30
C PHE A 401 21.83 12.43 6.26
N LYS A 402 23.17 12.27 6.33
CA LYS A 402 24.00 13.06 7.25
C LYS A 402 23.76 14.55 7.10
N LYS A 403 23.51 15.25 8.25
CA LYS A 403 23.22 16.69 8.32
C LYS A 403 21.93 17.14 7.62
N CYS A 404 20.97 16.24 7.46
CA CYS A 404 19.61 16.60 7.05
C CYS A 404 18.79 17.05 8.29
N ASP A 405 19.09 18.22 8.81
CA ASP A 405 18.50 18.78 10.03
C ASP A 405 17.01 19.10 9.92
N VAL A 406 16.48 19.26 8.70
CA VAL A 406 15.05 19.47 8.40
C VAL A 406 14.23 18.18 8.45
N LEU A 407 14.88 17.01 8.54
CA LEU A 407 14.23 15.70 8.44
C LEU A 407 13.57 15.32 9.78
N THR A 408 12.25 15.13 9.80
CA THR A 408 11.48 14.77 11.01
C THR A 408 11.07 13.31 11.10
N SER A 409 11.13 12.57 10.00
CA SER A 409 10.97 11.12 9.96
C SER A 409 11.92 10.50 8.93
N VAL A 410 12.13 9.21 9.01
CA VAL A 410 13.12 8.47 8.24
C VAL A 410 12.46 7.30 7.51
N PRO A 411 13.05 6.80 6.39
CA PRO A 411 12.51 5.63 5.70
C PRO A 411 12.68 4.35 6.54
N ASP A 412 11.91 3.33 6.21
CA ASP A 412 12.04 1.99 6.79
C ASP A 412 13.38 1.35 6.40
N LEU A 413 14.02 0.68 7.36
CA LEU A 413 15.28 -0.03 7.18
C LEU A 413 15.08 -1.54 7.48
N PRO A 414 14.37 -2.27 6.64
CA PRO A 414 13.94 -3.64 6.92
C PRO A 414 15.01 -4.71 6.66
N ALA A 415 16.23 -4.34 6.29
CA ALA A 415 17.31 -5.29 6.00
C ALA A 415 17.67 -6.13 7.23
N THR A 416 17.74 -7.44 7.06
CA THR A 416 18.18 -8.41 8.07
C THR A 416 19.60 -8.91 7.83
N ASN A 417 20.08 -8.83 6.60
CA ASN A 417 21.46 -9.11 6.20
C ASN A 417 22.16 -7.77 5.94
N LEU A 418 23.22 -7.48 6.66
CA LEU A 418 23.90 -6.20 6.65
C LEU A 418 25.28 -6.33 6.00
N ALA A 419 25.65 -5.33 5.20
CA ALA A 419 27.01 -5.14 4.72
C ALA A 419 27.87 -4.42 5.77
N ASP A 420 29.17 -4.56 5.70
CA ASP A 420 30.08 -3.73 6.47
C ASP A 420 29.87 -2.25 6.12
N ASN A 421 29.81 -1.41 7.13
CA ASN A 421 29.54 0.03 7.01
C ASN A 421 28.16 0.39 6.39
N CYS A 422 27.20 -0.51 6.31
CA CYS A 422 25.98 -0.29 5.54
C CYS A 422 25.19 0.97 5.91
N TYR A 423 25.12 1.33 7.18
CA TYR A 423 24.44 2.52 7.70
C TYR A 423 25.38 3.44 8.51
N LEU A 424 26.69 3.33 8.28
CA LEU A 424 27.70 4.19 8.90
C LEU A 424 27.32 5.66 8.75
N HIS A 425 27.20 6.40 9.88
CA HIS A 425 26.84 7.84 9.92
C HIS A 425 25.55 8.23 9.17
N MET A 426 24.64 7.29 8.90
CA MET A 426 23.52 7.50 7.97
C MET A 426 22.64 8.70 8.35
N PHE A 427 22.34 8.91 9.62
CA PHE A 427 21.52 10.02 10.13
C PHE A 427 22.30 10.94 11.07
N GLU A 428 23.61 10.90 11.04
CA GLU A 428 24.43 11.78 11.89
C GLU A 428 24.05 13.27 11.71
N GLU A 429 23.84 13.98 12.84
CA GLU A 429 23.45 15.40 12.88
C GLU A 429 22.07 15.70 12.23
N CYS A 430 21.17 14.72 12.16
CA CYS A 430 19.76 14.95 11.81
C CYS A 430 18.98 15.37 13.07
N THR A 431 19.09 16.64 13.46
CA THR A 431 18.66 17.14 14.76
C THR A 431 17.14 17.16 14.98
N SER A 432 16.33 17.07 13.91
CA SER A 432 14.86 17.12 13.98
C SER A 432 14.19 15.74 13.98
N ILE A 433 14.94 14.64 13.88
CA ILE A 433 14.38 13.27 13.95
C ILE A 433 13.97 12.98 15.40
N ALA A 434 12.68 12.74 15.63
CA ALA A 434 12.14 12.39 16.95
C ALA A 434 12.06 10.87 17.19
N GLU A 435 11.87 10.07 16.14
CA GLU A 435 11.74 8.61 16.22
C GLU A 435 12.75 7.92 15.31
N ALA A 436 13.48 6.96 15.86
CA ALA A 436 14.38 6.11 15.09
C ALA A 436 13.61 5.00 14.36
N PRO A 437 14.06 4.54 13.17
CA PRO A 437 13.44 3.43 12.46
C PRO A 437 13.66 2.11 13.19
N LYS A 438 12.85 1.10 12.88
CA LYS A 438 13.09 -0.27 13.35
C LYS A 438 14.35 -0.85 12.72
N LEU A 439 15.15 -1.56 13.53
CA LEU A 439 16.40 -2.20 13.11
C LEU A 439 16.31 -3.72 13.34
N PRO A 440 15.77 -4.49 12.39
CA PRO A 440 15.38 -5.90 12.63
C PRO A 440 16.53 -6.90 12.57
N ALA A 441 17.75 -6.50 12.19
CA ALA A 441 18.88 -7.41 12.00
C ALA A 441 19.32 -8.06 13.32
N LYS A 442 19.53 -9.38 13.29
CA LYS A 442 19.98 -10.18 14.45
C LYS A 442 21.47 -10.49 14.41
N ILE A 443 22.09 -10.41 13.23
CA ILE A 443 23.53 -10.61 13.02
C ILE A 443 24.09 -9.32 12.46
N MET A 444 25.06 -8.74 13.18
CA MET A 444 25.68 -7.49 12.79
C MET A 444 26.85 -7.73 11.83
N ALA A 445 27.13 -6.73 10.98
CA ALA A 445 28.34 -6.59 10.20
C ALA A 445 29.25 -5.52 10.81
N ASP A 446 30.53 -5.48 10.45
CA ASP A 446 31.48 -4.52 10.97
C ASP A 446 31.07 -3.09 10.64
N HIS A 447 31.08 -2.20 11.66
CA HIS A 447 30.69 -0.80 11.52
C HIS A 447 29.29 -0.53 10.96
N CYS A 448 28.36 -1.49 11.00
CA CYS A 448 27.08 -1.38 10.30
C CYS A 448 26.17 -0.24 10.77
N TYR A 449 26.20 0.11 12.07
CA TYR A 449 25.45 1.24 12.67
C TYR A 449 26.38 2.24 13.38
N ASP A 450 27.66 2.26 13.02
CA ASP A 450 28.66 3.15 13.60
C ASP A 450 28.22 4.62 13.38
N TYR A 451 28.11 5.38 14.50
CA TYR A 451 27.64 6.78 14.55
C TYR A 451 26.28 7.07 13.86
N MET A 452 25.46 6.07 13.66
CA MET A 452 24.24 6.17 12.84
C MET A 452 23.32 7.34 13.25
N PHE A 453 23.09 7.56 14.54
CA PHE A 453 22.27 8.63 15.10
C PHE A 453 23.07 9.65 15.91
N ARG A 454 24.37 9.72 15.71
CA ARG A 454 25.21 10.69 16.45
C ARG A 454 24.67 12.10 16.32
N LYS A 455 24.46 12.79 17.48
CA LYS A 455 23.91 14.15 17.56
C LYS A 455 22.49 14.32 16.97
N CYS A 456 21.68 13.28 16.95
CA CYS A 456 20.24 13.40 16.73
C CYS A 456 19.57 13.87 18.02
N THR A 457 19.57 15.17 18.24
CA THR A 457 19.25 15.80 19.54
C THR A 457 17.77 15.73 19.94
N SER A 458 16.87 15.33 19.03
CA SER A 458 15.42 15.19 19.28
C SER A 458 14.97 13.75 19.52
N ILE A 459 15.85 12.75 19.39
CA ILE A 459 15.49 11.34 19.67
C ILE A 459 15.35 11.16 21.19
N GLU A 460 14.15 10.84 21.66
CA GLU A 460 13.85 10.59 23.08
C GLU A 460 13.96 9.10 23.44
N LYS A 461 13.74 8.21 22.47
CA LYS A 461 13.74 6.76 22.65
C LYS A 461 14.59 6.06 21.60
N ALA A 462 15.51 5.20 22.04
CA ALA A 462 16.26 4.32 21.13
C ALA A 462 15.34 3.20 20.59
N PRO A 463 15.57 2.71 19.35
CA PRO A 463 14.84 1.56 18.83
C PRO A 463 15.25 0.27 19.56
N ASP A 464 14.46 -0.77 19.45
CA ASP A 464 14.85 -2.11 19.87
C ASP A 464 16.09 -2.57 19.10
N LEU A 465 17.02 -3.21 19.81
CA LEU A 465 18.27 -3.76 19.26
C LEU A 465 18.27 -5.29 19.39
N PRO A 466 17.62 -6.02 18.46
CA PRO A 466 17.37 -7.46 18.58
C PRO A 466 18.60 -8.32 18.25
N ALA A 467 19.79 -7.73 18.11
CA ALA A 467 21.00 -8.44 17.75
C ALA A 467 21.35 -9.54 18.75
N THR A 468 21.64 -10.72 18.23
CA THR A 468 22.13 -11.88 19.00
C THR A 468 23.60 -12.16 18.75
N LYS A 469 24.16 -11.59 17.67
CA LYS A 469 25.59 -11.66 17.33
C LYS A 469 26.07 -10.28 16.88
N LEU A 470 27.03 -9.73 17.61
CA LEU A 470 27.65 -8.45 17.31
C LEU A 470 28.88 -8.61 16.39
N ALA A 471 29.35 -7.50 15.83
CA ALA A 471 30.54 -7.37 15.02
C ALA A 471 31.38 -6.18 15.50
N THR A 472 32.59 -6.01 14.98
CA THR A 472 33.51 -4.93 15.35
C THR A 472 32.84 -3.58 15.15
N ARG A 473 32.81 -2.75 16.20
CA ARG A 473 32.27 -1.38 16.18
C ARG A 473 30.84 -1.26 15.63
N CYS A 474 30.05 -2.31 15.67
CA CYS A 474 28.72 -2.31 15.05
C CYS A 474 27.75 -1.24 15.60
N TYR A 475 27.89 -0.83 16.88
CA TYR A 475 27.12 0.23 17.54
C TYR A 475 28.01 1.35 18.09
N TYR A 476 29.22 1.51 17.53
CA TYR A 476 30.15 2.54 18.00
C TYR A 476 29.52 3.93 17.89
N GLY A 477 29.47 4.65 19.03
CA GLY A 477 28.92 6.00 19.12
C GLY A 477 27.50 6.18 18.57
N MET A 478 26.71 5.11 18.42
CA MET A 478 25.43 5.13 17.70
C MET A 478 24.50 6.25 18.14
N PHE A 479 24.39 6.51 19.45
CA PHE A 479 23.57 7.59 20.02
C PHE A 479 24.39 8.69 20.68
N SER A 480 25.71 8.76 20.42
CA SER A 480 26.57 9.80 21.01
C SER A 480 26.03 11.20 20.70
N GLY A 481 25.79 12.01 21.73
CA GLY A 481 25.25 13.36 21.59
C GLY A 481 23.74 13.44 21.35
N CYS A 482 22.99 12.36 21.53
CA CYS A 482 21.52 12.38 21.56
C CYS A 482 21.04 12.95 22.90
N THR A 483 21.03 14.28 23.02
CA THR A 483 20.83 14.97 24.31
C THR A 483 19.44 14.84 24.90
N ALA A 484 18.41 14.49 24.10
CA ALA A 484 17.05 14.24 24.55
C ALA A 484 16.78 12.77 24.90
N LEU A 485 17.74 11.84 24.68
CA LEU A 485 17.54 10.41 24.85
C LEU A 485 17.32 10.04 26.31
N THR A 486 16.14 9.46 26.64
CA THR A 486 15.75 9.04 28.00
C THR A 486 15.53 7.54 28.13
N GLU A 487 15.13 6.86 27.02
CA GLU A 487 14.81 5.43 27.01
C GLU A 487 15.77 4.65 26.11
N VAL A 488 16.38 3.61 26.64
CA VAL A 488 17.33 2.73 25.93
C VAL A 488 17.02 1.26 26.21
N PRO A 489 17.21 0.35 25.22
CA PRO A 489 16.99 -1.07 25.42
C PRO A 489 18.12 -1.72 26.20
N ASP A 490 17.85 -2.85 26.86
CA ASP A 490 18.88 -3.69 27.47
C ASP A 490 19.80 -4.31 26.40
N LEU A 491 21.09 -4.47 26.74
CA LEU A 491 22.14 -5.00 25.88
C LEU A 491 22.62 -6.36 26.42
N LEU A 492 21.98 -7.44 25.96
CA LEU A 492 22.09 -8.77 26.57
C LEU A 492 22.92 -9.77 25.74
N VAL A 493 23.76 -9.29 24.82
CA VAL A 493 24.61 -10.15 24.00
C VAL A 493 25.82 -10.60 24.82
N LYS A 494 26.09 -11.91 24.84
CA LYS A 494 27.10 -12.54 25.70
C LYS A 494 28.52 -12.22 25.28
N ASP A 495 28.79 -12.13 23.99
CA ASP A 495 30.12 -11.90 23.43
C ASP A 495 30.20 -10.50 22.81
N LEU A 496 31.01 -9.62 23.39
CA LEU A 496 31.22 -8.26 22.95
C LEU A 496 32.51 -8.13 22.13
N PRO A 497 32.44 -8.01 20.81
CA PRO A 497 33.58 -7.76 19.94
C PRO A 497 34.19 -6.37 20.17
N GLU A 498 35.35 -6.13 19.56
CA GLU A 498 36.09 -4.88 19.68
C GLU A 498 35.24 -3.65 19.39
N GLY A 499 35.22 -2.70 20.34
CA GLY A 499 34.59 -1.40 20.22
C GLY A 499 33.06 -1.42 19.96
N CYS A 500 32.37 -2.54 20.15
CA CYS A 500 30.98 -2.70 19.72
C CYS A 500 30.01 -1.69 20.39
N TYR A 501 30.22 -1.31 21.66
CA TYR A 501 29.45 -0.29 22.38
C TYR A 501 30.30 0.93 22.76
N GLN A 502 31.47 1.09 22.15
CA GLN A 502 32.35 2.23 22.44
C GLN A 502 31.58 3.53 22.21
N SER A 503 31.58 4.41 23.23
CA SER A 503 30.92 5.74 23.20
C SER A 503 29.44 5.72 22.83
N MET A 504 28.75 4.58 22.92
CA MET A 504 27.40 4.37 22.37
C MET A 504 26.40 5.43 22.86
N PHE A 505 26.45 5.80 24.13
CA PHE A 505 25.57 6.80 24.76
C PHE A 505 26.34 8.03 25.26
N SER A 506 27.57 8.22 24.83
CA SER A 506 28.36 9.39 25.26
C SER A 506 27.61 10.70 25.01
N THR A 507 27.59 11.60 26.02
CA THR A 507 26.89 12.90 25.95
C THR A 507 25.35 12.78 25.76
N CYS A 508 24.73 11.67 26.20
CA CYS A 508 23.26 11.58 26.31
C CYS A 508 22.83 12.25 27.62
N GLU A 509 22.69 13.56 27.61
CA GLU A 509 22.50 14.36 28.81
C GLU A 509 21.20 14.09 29.56
N ALA A 510 20.11 13.74 28.86
CA ALA A 510 18.82 13.42 29.47
C ALA A 510 18.73 11.98 30.02
N LEU A 511 19.71 11.12 29.74
CA LEU A 511 19.69 9.72 30.16
C LEU A 511 19.89 9.59 31.69
N VAL A 512 18.83 9.16 32.37
CA VAL A 512 18.82 8.94 33.83
C VAL A 512 19.13 7.48 34.18
N ASN A 513 18.50 6.55 33.46
CA ASN A 513 18.64 5.12 33.64
C ASN A 513 19.36 4.52 32.43
N GLY A 514 20.57 4.06 32.64
CA GLY A 514 21.32 3.31 31.61
C GLY A 514 20.76 1.90 31.42
N PRO A 515 21.13 1.21 30.33
CA PRO A 515 20.70 -0.15 30.04
C PRO A 515 21.32 -1.16 31.02
N LYS A 516 20.73 -2.34 31.10
CA LYS A 516 21.43 -3.53 31.59
C LYS A 516 22.38 -4.00 30.49
N VAL A 517 23.69 -3.99 30.77
CA VAL A 517 24.73 -4.59 29.94
C VAL A 517 25.11 -5.93 30.57
N SER A 518 24.89 -7.04 29.85
CA SER A 518 25.23 -8.37 30.36
C SER A 518 26.08 -9.08 29.33
N ALA A 519 27.33 -9.40 29.69
CA ALA A 519 28.27 -10.09 28.81
C ALA A 519 29.07 -11.16 29.57
N GLU A 520 29.42 -12.24 28.86
CA GLU A 520 30.32 -13.30 29.36
C GLU A 520 31.76 -13.04 28.93
N THR A 521 31.94 -12.49 27.72
CA THR A 521 33.26 -12.11 27.19
C THR A 521 33.22 -10.71 26.56
N ILE A 522 34.32 -9.96 26.75
CA ILE A 522 34.48 -8.66 26.10
C ILE A 522 35.86 -8.57 25.42
N LYS A 523 35.93 -7.76 24.34
CA LYS A 523 37.19 -7.43 23.68
C LYS A 523 37.61 -5.99 23.99
N GLN A 524 38.77 -5.60 23.47
CA GLN A 524 39.30 -4.24 23.64
C GLN A 524 38.25 -3.18 23.20
N TYR A 525 38.14 -2.10 23.96
CA TYR A 525 37.22 -0.98 23.75
C TYR A 525 35.71 -1.30 23.74
N SER A 526 35.27 -2.52 24.08
CA SER A 526 33.85 -2.92 23.94
C SER A 526 32.89 -1.95 24.61
N CYS A 527 33.18 -1.42 25.81
CA CYS A 527 32.36 -0.44 26.53
C CYS A 527 33.14 0.86 26.85
N TYR A 528 34.22 1.14 26.11
CA TYR A 528 35.05 2.32 26.31
C TYR A 528 34.23 3.61 26.17
N GLN A 529 34.26 4.49 27.18
CA GLN A 529 33.54 5.77 27.23
C GLN A 529 32.02 5.65 26.97
N MET A 530 31.42 4.49 27.23
CA MET A 530 30.03 4.20 26.85
C MET A 530 29.03 5.24 27.33
N PHE A 531 29.19 5.72 28.59
CA PHE A 531 28.32 6.71 29.24
C PHE A 531 29.06 8.02 29.55
N ALA A 532 30.20 8.27 28.92
CA ALA A 532 30.97 9.48 29.20
C ALA A 532 30.10 10.74 28.96
N TYR A 533 30.16 11.70 29.91
CA TYR A 533 29.40 12.95 29.89
C TYR A 533 27.87 12.81 29.95
N CYS A 534 27.33 11.66 30.38
CA CYS A 534 25.90 11.49 30.70
C CYS A 534 25.62 12.12 32.08
N TYR A 535 25.53 13.43 32.16
CA TYR A 535 25.54 14.17 33.44
C TYR A 535 24.42 13.79 34.41
N ASN A 536 23.24 13.41 33.92
CA ASN A 536 22.08 13.03 34.74
C ASN A 536 21.97 11.53 35.02
N LEU A 537 22.93 10.72 34.58
CA LEU A 537 22.90 9.27 34.76
C LEU A 537 22.91 8.90 36.26
N SER A 538 21.86 8.20 36.70
CA SER A 538 21.69 7.81 38.11
C SER A 538 21.72 6.29 38.33
N SER A 539 21.48 5.49 37.29
CA SER A 539 21.55 4.02 37.47
C SER A 539 22.09 3.32 36.20
N VAL A 540 22.92 2.28 36.43
CA VAL A 540 23.44 1.39 35.39
C VAL A 540 23.59 -0.03 35.93
N LYS A 541 23.35 -1.03 35.08
CA LYS A 541 23.64 -2.44 35.38
C LYS A 541 24.73 -2.96 34.45
N LEU A 542 25.93 -3.19 34.95
CA LEU A 542 27.08 -3.67 34.20
C LEU A 542 27.50 -5.07 34.69
N LEU A 543 26.86 -6.11 34.13
CA LEU A 543 27.00 -7.50 34.56
C LEU A 543 28.08 -8.22 33.75
N ILE A 544 29.34 -7.82 33.95
CA ILE A 544 30.53 -8.37 33.29
C ILE A 544 31.39 -9.09 34.36
N PRO A 545 31.88 -10.32 34.13
CA PRO A 545 32.70 -11.07 35.08
C PRO A 545 34.04 -10.38 35.40
N SER A 546 34.56 -10.59 36.59
CA SER A 546 35.81 -9.98 37.11
C SER A 546 37.04 -10.19 36.21
N ASN A 547 37.21 -11.39 35.65
CA ASN A 547 38.30 -11.71 34.72
C ASN A 547 38.19 -10.93 33.39
N GLN A 548 37.00 -10.50 33.00
CA GLN A 548 36.74 -9.69 31.77
C GLN A 548 36.92 -8.20 32.05
N MET A 549 36.75 -7.73 33.28
CA MET A 549 37.01 -6.33 33.65
C MET A 549 38.47 -5.92 33.41
N LYS A 550 39.40 -6.89 33.34
CA LYS A 550 40.84 -6.68 33.10
C LYS A 550 41.23 -6.60 31.61
N VAL A 551 40.26 -6.71 30.67
CA VAL A 551 40.54 -6.58 29.24
C VAL A 551 40.93 -5.14 28.92
N SER A 552 42.04 -4.96 28.19
CA SER A 552 42.61 -3.65 27.86
C SER A 552 41.57 -2.69 27.28
N TYR A 553 41.37 -1.56 27.95
CA TYR A 553 40.37 -0.55 27.63
C TYR A 553 38.91 -1.07 27.50
N GLY A 554 38.62 -2.29 27.95
CA GLY A 554 37.30 -2.91 27.81
C GLY A 554 36.16 -2.05 28.37
N VAL A 555 36.30 -1.59 29.59
CA VAL A 555 35.37 -0.70 30.31
C VAL A 555 36.03 0.63 30.72
N TYR A 556 37.19 0.97 30.16
CA TYR A 556 37.96 2.17 30.51
C TYR A 556 37.18 3.44 30.27
N SER A 557 37.22 4.39 31.19
CA SER A 557 36.50 5.67 31.11
C SER A 557 34.98 5.55 30.84
N CYS A 558 34.39 4.37 31.11
CA CYS A 558 32.98 4.10 30.82
C CYS A 558 32.04 5.16 31.43
N PHE A 559 32.39 5.71 32.59
CA PHE A 559 31.62 6.68 33.37
C PHE A 559 32.31 8.05 33.49
N SER A 560 33.23 8.40 32.61
CA SER A 560 33.88 9.73 32.66
C SER A 560 32.84 10.85 32.68
N ASP A 561 32.88 11.69 33.76
CA ASP A 561 31.92 12.80 34.00
C ASP A 561 30.44 12.39 34.02
N ALA A 562 30.12 11.08 34.07
CA ALA A 562 28.75 10.61 34.15
C ALA A 562 28.17 10.81 35.57
N GLY A 563 26.89 11.17 35.64
CA GLY A 563 26.16 11.31 36.91
C GLY A 563 26.53 12.53 37.75
N THR A 564 27.27 13.50 37.20
CA THR A 564 27.71 14.69 37.96
C THR A 564 26.56 15.58 38.42
N LYS A 565 25.41 15.52 37.76
CA LYS A 565 24.18 16.23 38.14
C LYS A 565 23.15 15.33 38.85
N ALA A 566 23.36 14.02 38.92
CA ALA A 566 22.47 13.10 39.61
C ALA A 566 22.56 13.25 41.13
N SER A 567 21.40 13.29 41.81
CA SER A 567 21.34 13.37 43.28
C SER A 567 21.78 12.07 43.97
N THR A 568 21.49 10.94 43.33
CA THR A 568 21.86 9.60 43.81
C THR A 568 22.38 8.76 42.66
N ARG A 569 23.21 7.77 42.95
CA ARG A 569 23.74 6.84 41.96
C ARG A 569 23.63 5.41 42.43
N THR A 570 23.28 4.49 41.52
CA THR A 570 23.22 3.05 41.75
C THR A 570 23.96 2.33 40.64
N LEU A 571 24.99 1.58 40.99
CA LEU A 571 25.70 0.73 40.06
C LEU A 571 25.44 -0.73 40.46
N THR A 572 24.88 -1.51 39.52
CA THR A 572 24.79 -2.97 39.73
C THR A 572 25.88 -3.64 38.91
N VAL A 573 26.69 -4.45 39.58
CA VAL A 573 27.77 -5.25 38.96
C VAL A 573 27.48 -6.75 39.12
N LYS A 574 28.27 -7.60 38.47
CA LYS A 574 28.08 -9.05 38.54
C LYS A 574 28.20 -9.56 39.99
N ASP A 575 29.28 -9.16 40.65
CA ASP A 575 29.64 -9.53 42.05
C ASP A 575 30.70 -8.55 42.59
N LYS A 576 31.09 -8.71 43.87
CA LYS A 576 32.12 -7.88 44.47
C LYS A 576 33.47 -8.00 43.75
N ALA A 577 33.84 -9.18 43.27
CA ALA A 577 35.10 -9.38 42.55
C ALA A 577 35.15 -8.59 41.24
N ALA A 578 34.00 -8.48 40.54
CA ALA A 578 33.88 -7.67 39.34
C ALA A 578 34.01 -6.17 39.65
N TYR A 579 33.40 -5.69 40.76
CA TYR A 579 33.54 -4.32 41.21
C TYR A 579 35.01 -3.99 41.57
N ASP A 580 35.66 -4.83 42.40
CA ASP A 580 37.05 -4.62 42.82
C ASP A 580 38.00 -4.58 41.59
N ALA A 581 37.82 -5.52 40.66
CA ALA A 581 38.57 -5.53 39.40
C ALA A 581 38.38 -4.27 38.54
N MET A 582 37.18 -3.72 38.52
CA MET A 582 36.86 -2.53 37.75
C MET A 582 37.53 -1.28 38.32
N ILE A 583 37.47 -1.08 39.63
CA ILE A 583 38.10 0.08 40.30
C ILE A 583 39.62 -0.01 40.35
N GLU A 584 40.19 -1.23 40.43
CA GLU A 584 41.63 -1.46 40.47
C GLU A 584 42.32 -1.16 39.13
N TYR A 585 41.70 -1.58 38.03
CA TYR A 585 42.33 -1.58 36.70
C TYR A 585 42.22 -0.27 35.93
N TYR A 586 41.24 0.60 36.27
CA TYR A 586 40.93 1.77 35.48
C TYR A 586 40.80 3.04 36.33
N TYR A 587 41.11 4.19 35.73
CA TYR A 587 40.72 5.48 36.28
C TYR A 587 39.19 5.55 36.35
N TYR A 588 38.65 5.23 37.51
CA TYR A 588 37.21 5.15 37.73
C TYR A 588 36.75 6.37 38.53
N PRO A 589 35.72 7.13 38.06
CA PRO A 589 35.31 8.34 38.75
C PRO A 589 34.84 8.08 40.18
N ASP A 590 35.27 8.91 41.15
CA ASP A 590 34.92 8.73 42.56
C ASP A 590 33.40 8.73 42.78
N LEU A 591 32.62 9.45 41.98
CA LEU A 591 31.17 9.49 42.06
C LEU A 591 30.48 8.12 41.89
N TRP A 592 31.15 7.14 41.31
CA TRP A 592 30.65 5.78 41.11
C TRP A 592 31.29 4.75 42.02
N LYS A 593 32.10 5.19 43.00
CA LYS A 593 32.70 4.34 44.02
C LYS A 593 31.80 4.21 45.26
N ILE A 594 31.98 3.12 46.02
CA ILE A 594 31.36 2.94 47.33
C ILE A 594 31.58 4.20 48.18
N GLY A 595 30.55 4.67 48.86
CA GLY A 595 30.54 5.92 49.62
C GLY A 595 29.93 7.10 48.88
N GLN A 596 30.03 7.16 47.54
CA GLN A 596 29.38 8.15 46.68
C GLN A 596 28.28 7.53 45.80
N CYS A 597 28.26 6.22 45.66
CA CYS A 597 27.33 5.42 44.88
C CYS A 597 26.85 4.21 45.68
N THR A 598 25.58 3.84 45.55
CA THR A 598 25.10 2.53 46.03
C THR A 598 25.55 1.47 45.04
N VAL A 599 26.38 0.53 45.50
CA VAL A 599 26.86 -0.57 44.66
C VAL A 599 26.12 -1.84 45.06
N LEU A 600 25.53 -2.53 44.09
CA LEU A 600 24.77 -3.77 44.27
C LEU A 600 25.40 -4.91 43.47
N ASP A 601 25.26 -6.14 43.96
CA ASP A 601 25.51 -7.33 43.16
C ASP A 601 24.32 -7.63 42.21
N GLU A 602 24.45 -8.64 41.35
CA GLU A 602 23.39 -9.06 40.42
C GLU A 602 22.09 -9.47 41.13
N SER A 603 22.17 -9.96 42.35
CA SER A 603 21.04 -10.36 43.19
C SER A 603 20.39 -9.18 43.94
N GLY A 604 20.97 -7.98 43.86
CA GLY A 604 20.50 -6.76 44.50
C GLY A 604 21.04 -6.59 45.95
N ASN A 605 21.97 -7.40 46.41
CA ASN A 605 22.61 -7.22 47.71
C ASN A 605 23.63 -6.08 47.63
N LYS A 606 23.70 -5.29 48.70
CA LYS A 606 24.65 -4.17 48.78
C LYS A 606 26.08 -4.71 48.93
N ILE A 607 26.97 -4.17 48.11
CA ILE A 607 28.43 -4.41 48.22
C ILE A 607 29.02 -3.31 49.08
N GLU A 608 29.80 -3.70 50.11
CA GLU A 608 30.49 -2.82 51.05
C GLU A 608 32.01 -2.94 50.93
#